data_56396262146fc78711e8d6a020d0e638
#
_entry.id   56396262146fc78711e8d6a020d0e638
#
_cell.length_a   1.000
_cell.length_b   1.000
_cell.length_c   1.000
_cell.angle_alpha   90.00
_cell.angle_beta   90.00
_cell.angle_gamma   90.00
#
_symmetry.space_group_name_H-M   'P 1'
#
loop_
_entity.id
_entity.type
_entity.pdbx_description
1 polymer ?
#
loop_
_entity_poly.entity_id
_entity_poly.type
_entity_poly.pdbx_seq_one_letter_code
_entity_poly.pdbx_strand_id
1 'polypeptide(L)' 'MDGLDHEFEREVLARRGQLYGSALRMTGCPAQAEDLVQEAVLRAWTFWDRFQ' A
#
# COMPACT_ATOMS: atom_id res chain seq x y z
N MET A 1 16.52 -7.03 -11.48
CA MET A 1 15.70 -6.32 -10.62
C MET A 1 14.27 -6.58 -10.75
N ASP A 2 13.86 -7.18 -11.83
CA ASP A 2 12.45 -7.42 -12.03
C ASP A 2 11.84 -8.34 -10.99
N GLY A 3 12.61 -9.32 -10.55
CA GLY A 3 12.10 -10.26 -9.56
C GLY A 3 11.72 -9.59 -8.25
N LEU A 4 12.59 -8.70 -7.79
CA LEU A 4 12.34 -8.01 -6.54
C LEU A 4 11.16 -7.07 -6.63
N ASP A 5 11.06 -6.37 -7.75
CA ASP A 5 9.95 -5.44 -7.94
C ASP A 5 8.62 -6.19 -8.00
N HIS A 6 8.62 -7.34 -8.65
CA HIS A 6 7.42 -8.15 -8.73
C HIS A 6 7.00 -8.68 -7.37
N GLU A 7 7.97 -9.11 -6.58
CA GLU A 7 7.68 -9.61 -5.25
C GLU A 7 7.11 -8.50 -4.37
N PHE A 8 7.71 -7.33 -4.45
CA PHE A 8 7.23 -6.20 -3.67
C PHE A 8 5.80 -5.84 -4.09
N GLU A 9 5.57 -5.80 -5.38
CA GLU A 9 4.27 -5.47 -5.90
C GLU A 9 3.22 -6.47 -5.42
N ARG A 10 3.55 -7.74 -5.44
CA ARG A 10 2.64 -8.78 -4.98
C ARG A 10 2.29 -8.59 -3.52
N GLU A 11 3.32 -8.32 -2.71
CA GLU A 11 3.10 -8.13 -1.29
C GLU A 11 2.19 -6.95 -1.02
N VAL A 12 2.44 -5.85 -1.72
CA VAL A 12 1.64 -4.66 -1.54
C VAL A 12 0.20 -4.91 -1.94
N LEU A 13 0.01 -5.56 -3.08
CA LEU A 13 -1.33 -5.85 -3.55
C LEU A 13 -2.07 -6.80 -2.64
N ALA A 14 -1.35 -7.79 -2.12
CA ALA A 14 -1.98 -8.75 -1.22
C ALA A 14 -2.44 -8.10 0.07
N ARG A 15 -1.68 -7.13 0.55
CA ARG A 15 -1.99 -6.45 1.80
C ARG A 15 -2.89 -5.25 1.63
N ARG A 16 -3.10 -4.85 0.39
CA ARG A 16 -3.89 -3.65 0.14
C ARG A 16 -5.30 -3.79 0.67
N GLY A 17 -5.89 -4.96 0.52
CA GLY A 17 -7.23 -5.20 1.03
C GLY A 17 -7.31 -5.05 2.54
N GLN A 18 -6.31 -5.57 3.24
CA GLN A 18 -6.26 -5.44 4.68
C GLN A 18 -6.08 -3.99 5.10
N LEU A 19 -5.20 -3.29 4.40
CA LEU A 19 -4.97 -1.89 4.68
C LEU A 19 -6.23 -1.08 4.45
N TYR A 20 -6.94 -1.38 3.38
CA TYR A 20 -8.18 -0.67 3.09
C TYR A 20 -9.21 -0.92 4.19
N GLY A 21 -9.32 -2.15 4.64
CA GLY A 21 -10.25 -2.46 5.71
C GLY A 21 -9.94 -1.70 6.99
N SER A 22 -8.66 -1.64 7.34
CA SER A 22 -8.25 -0.89 8.51
C SER A 22 -8.52 0.59 8.35
N ALA A 23 -8.18 1.12 7.18
CA ALA A 23 -8.38 2.54 6.92
C ALA A 23 -9.87 2.88 6.93
N LEU A 24 -10.69 1.98 6.41
CA LEU A 24 -12.12 2.20 6.40
C LEU A 24 -12.68 2.25 7.82
N ARG A 25 -12.18 1.41 8.69
CA ARG A 25 -12.59 1.43 10.07
C ARG A 25 -12.21 2.75 10.75
N MET A 26 -11.04 3.26 10.41
CA MET A 26 -10.57 4.47 11.03
C MET A 26 -11.30 5.71 10.52
N THR A 27 -11.55 5.76 9.24
CA THR A 27 -12.15 6.95 8.64
C THR A 27 -13.66 6.87 8.52
N GLY A 28 -14.20 5.68 8.36
CA GLY A 28 -15.62 5.50 8.13
C GLY A 28 -16.07 6.02 6.77
N CYS A 29 -15.13 6.33 5.89
CA CYS A 29 -15.43 6.89 4.58
C CYS A 29 -14.60 6.21 3.52
N PRO A 30 -15.23 5.55 2.53
CA PRO A 30 -14.47 4.83 1.52
C PRO A 30 -13.49 5.69 0.75
N ALA A 31 -13.89 6.92 0.43
CA ALA A 31 -12.99 7.81 -0.31
C ALA A 31 -11.74 8.13 0.49
N GLN A 32 -11.91 8.41 1.77
CA GLN A 32 -10.77 8.70 2.62
C GLN A 32 -9.93 7.46 2.88
N ALA A 33 -10.58 6.31 3.00
CA ALA A 33 -9.84 5.07 3.20
C ALA A 33 -8.97 4.78 2.00
N GLU A 34 -9.50 4.99 0.81
CA GLU A 34 -8.74 4.78 -0.41
C GLU A 34 -7.54 5.71 -0.48
N ASP A 35 -7.76 6.94 -0.07
CA ASP A 35 -6.70 7.93 -0.07
C ASP A 35 -5.57 7.52 0.87
N LEU A 36 -5.94 7.05 2.05
CA LEU A 36 -4.95 6.60 3.01
C LEU A 36 -4.16 5.42 2.49
N VAL A 37 -4.84 4.47 1.87
CA VAL A 37 -4.17 3.30 1.34
C VAL A 37 -3.20 3.69 0.23
N GLN A 38 -3.64 4.58 -0.65
CA GLN A 38 -2.77 5.03 -1.74
C GLN A 38 -1.53 5.73 -1.20
N GLU A 39 -1.72 6.56 -0.22
CA GLU A 39 -0.59 7.27 0.37
C GLU A 39 0.38 6.29 1.02
N ALA A 40 -0.15 5.29 1.71
CA ALA A 40 0.70 4.29 2.33
C ALA A 40 1.49 3.51 1.29
N VAL A 41 0.85 3.17 0.19
CA VAL A 41 1.52 2.44 -0.88
C VAL A 41 2.62 3.29 -1.51
N LEU A 42 2.34 4.56 -1.73
CA LEU A 42 3.34 5.45 -2.29
C LEU A 42 4.54 5.60 -1.37
N ARG A 43 4.29 5.68 -0.07
CA ARG A 43 5.38 5.77 0.88
C ARG A 43 6.19 4.49 0.91
N ALA A 44 5.51 3.37 0.80
CA ALA A 44 6.20 2.09 0.79
C ALA A 44 7.10 1.97 -0.45
N TRP A 45 6.61 2.44 -1.60
CA TRP A 45 7.41 2.44 -2.81
C TRP A 45 8.64 3.31 -2.67
N THR A 46 8.47 4.49 -2.11
CA THR A 46 9.58 5.40 -1.90
C THR A 46 10.62 4.79 -0.98
N PHE A 47 10.15 4.16 0.08
CA PHE A 47 11.03 3.54 1.04
C PHE A 47 11.78 2.37 0.41
N TRP A 48 11.07 1.57 -0.35
CA TRP A 48 11.66 0.43 -1.03
C TRP A 48 12.75 0.87 -2.00
N ASP A 49 12.46 1.95 -2.72
CA ASP A 49 13.39 2.48 -3.69
C ASP A 49 14.68 2.93 -3.05
N ARG A 50 14.57 3.48 -1.84
CA ARG A 50 15.74 3.96 -1.13
C ARG A 50 16.66 2.82 -0.70
N PHE A 51 16.08 1.70 -0.40
CA PHE A 51 16.87 0.56 0.04
C PHE A 51 17.57 -0.13 -1.11
N GLN A 52 17.18 0.14 -2.30
CA GLN A 52 17.84 -0.43 -3.46
C GLN A 52 18.84 0.55 -4.04
#